data_1d813b52604e2c83be9763345f40fc9f
#
_entry.id   1d813b52604e2c83be9763345f40fc9f
#
_cell.length_a   1.000
_cell.length_b   1.000
_cell.length_c   1.000
_cell.angle_alpha   90.00
_cell.angle_beta   90.00
_cell.angle_gamma   90.00
#
_symmetry.space_group_name_H-M   'P 1'
#
loop_
_entity.id
_entity.type
_entity.pdbx_description
1 polymer ?
#
loop_
_entity_poly.entity_id
_entity_poly.type
_entity_poly.pdbx_seq_one_letter_code
_entity_poly.pdbx_strand_id
1 'polypeptide(L)'
;MRCLILSDVHANQTALDAALEAAEGRWDKAVCLGDLVGYGPDPNQVTTRIREISAATIRGNHDKAVAGLSDFEEFNPIARAAVLWTRQQLEPQNLEYLKELPKGPVQADGFSMIHGSVHDEDEYVFAPELALPGLQDAPSQVVFFGHTHIQGGYTLRNDKMGVLQLKPTGGNPFSRLTIEESTTYLLNPGSIGQPRDGDPRAAFAIASLAEHTVEFWRIAYDIEAVQSRMTRAGLPEPLALRLSFGR
;
A
#
# COMPACT_ATOMS: atom_id res chain seq x y z
N MET A 1 3.55 6.65 -20.38
CA MET A 1 4.33 6.06 -19.27
C MET A 1 3.35 5.44 -18.29
N ARG A 2 3.58 4.18 -17.96
CA ARG A 2 2.73 3.39 -17.03
C ARG A 2 3.46 3.27 -15.70
N CYS A 3 2.80 3.63 -14.63
CA CYS A 3 3.36 3.60 -13.28
C CYS A 3 2.71 2.48 -12.45
N LEU A 4 3.52 1.56 -11.93
CA LEU A 4 3.10 0.56 -10.95
C LEU A 4 3.02 1.20 -9.57
N ILE A 5 1.86 1.14 -8.95
CA ILE A 5 1.58 1.71 -7.62
C ILE A 5 1.47 0.57 -6.61
N LEU A 6 2.46 0.49 -5.74
CA LEU A 6 2.54 -0.49 -4.65
C LEU A 6 2.22 0.18 -3.32
N SER A 7 1.63 -0.55 -2.38
CA SER A 7 1.34 -0.07 -1.03
C SER A 7 1.25 -1.22 -0.03
N ASP A 8 1.59 -0.95 1.23
CA ASP A 8 1.32 -1.85 2.35
C ASP A 8 1.85 -3.27 2.08
N VAL A 9 3.15 -3.36 1.74
CA VAL A 9 3.82 -4.61 1.36
C VAL A 9 4.05 -5.50 2.59
N HIS A 10 4.26 -4.87 3.76
CA HIS A 10 4.31 -5.52 5.06
C HIS A 10 5.18 -6.77 5.10
N ALA A 11 6.42 -6.63 4.62
CA ALA A 11 7.41 -7.71 4.66
C ALA A 11 6.91 -9.06 4.09
N ASN A 12 6.00 -9.04 3.10
CA ASN A 12 5.47 -10.21 2.41
C ASN A 12 6.09 -10.33 1.01
N GLN A 13 7.32 -10.88 0.96
CA GLN A 13 8.06 -11.05 -0.29
C GLN A 13 7.30 -11.92 -1.30
N THR A 14 6.62 -12.96 -0.85
CA THR A 14 5.88 -13.88 -1.76
C THR A 14 4.74 -13.15 -2.47
N ALA A 15 4.01 -12.28 -1.76
CA ALA A 15 2.95 -11.48 -2.36
C ALA A 15 3.52 -10.41 -3.32
N LEU A 16 4.66 -9.80 -2.95
CA LEU A 16 5.36 -8.83 -3.80
C LEU A 16 5.83 -9.49 -5.10
N ASP A 17 6.47 -10.65 -5.02
CA ASP A 17 6.96 -11.38 -6.20
C ASP A 17 5.80 -11.74 -7.15
N ALA A 18 4.71 -12.26 -6.62
CA ALA A 18 3.51 -12.58 -7.41
C ALA A 18 2.92 -11.34 -8.10
N ALA A 19 2.90 -10.19 -7.42
CA ALA A 19 2.43 -8.93 -7.99
C ALA A 19 3.37 -8.42 -9.11
N LEU A 20 4.69 -8.49 -8.90
CA LEU A 20 5.69 -8.08 -9.89
C LEU A 20 5.66 -8.99 -11.13
N GLU A 21 5.51 -10.30 -10.95
CA GLU A 21 5.35 -11.26 -12.05
C GLU A 21 4.10 -10.96 -12.88
N ALA A 22 2.96 -10.75 -12.23
CA ALA A 22 1.71 -10.42 -12.93
C ALA A 22 1.76 -9.07 -13.65
N ALA A 23 2.54 -8.13 -13.15
CA ALA A 23 2.74 -6.80 -13.74
C ALA A 23 3.86 -6.77 -14.80
N GLU A 24 4.59 -7.87 -15.05
CA GLU A 24 5.72 -7.89 -15.96
C GLU A 24 5.36 -7.37 -17.36
N GLY A 25 6.21 -6.47 -17.90
CA GLY A 25 6.00 -5.82 -19.19
C GLY A 25 4.86 -4.80 -19.26
N ARG A 26 4.17 -4.53 -18.14
CA ARG A 26 3.01 -3.63 -18.08
C ARG A 26 3.31 -2.28 -17.44
N TRP A 27 4.48 -2.07 -16.89
CA TRP A 27 4.89 -0.83 -16.26
C TRP A 27 6.27 -0.37 -16.73
N ASP A 28 6.50 0.92 -16.66
CA ASP A 28 7.76 1.57 -17.05
C ASP A 28 8.50 2.12 -15.81
N LYS A 29 7.76 2.37 -14.71
CA LYS A 29 8.23 2.93 -13.44
C LYS A 29 7.38 2.38 -12.30
N ALA A 30 7.95 2.21 -11.12
CA ALA A 30 7.21 1.83 -9.91
C ALA A 30 7.35 2.89 -8.82
N VAL A 31 6.32 3.00 -7.98
CA VAL A 31 6.33 3.80 -6.75
C VAL A 31 5.73 2.99 -5.59
N CYS A 32 6.10 3.32 -4.35
CA CYS A 32 5.55 2.68 -3.16
C CYS A 32 5.01 3.71 -2.17
N LEU A 33 3.79 3.49 -1.70
CA LEU A 33 3.05 4.38 -0.80
C LEU A 33 3.36 4.14 0.69
N GLY A 34 4.40 3.37 1.00
CA GLY A 34 4.82 3.08 2.38
C GLY A 34 4.33 1.74 2.92
N ASP A 35 4.61 1.52 4.19
CA ASP A 35 4.42 0.27 4.91
C ASP A 35 5.10 -0.92 4.21
N LEU A 36 6.42 -0.73 3.98
CA LEU A 36 7.27 -1.77 3.42
C LEU A 36 7.39 -2.93 4.41
N VAL A 37 7.50 -2.61 5.69
CA VAL A 37 7.78 -3.55 6.77
C VAL A 37 6.63 -3.68 7.77
N GLY A 38 6.85 -4.47 8.82
CA GLY A 38 5.81 -4.82 9.79
C GLY A 38 5.00 -6.04 9.36
N TYR A 39 4.41 -6.73 10.31
CA TYR A 39 3.56 -7.91 10.19
C TYR A 39 4.21 -9.16 9.57
N GLY A 40 4.78 -9.07 8.38
CA GLY A 40 5.28 -10.22 7.63
C GLY A 40 6.72 -10.64 7.97
N PRO A 41 7.18 -11.78 7.40
CA PRO A 41 8.42 -12.43 7.83
C PRO A 41 9.69 -12.00 7.06
N ASP A 42 9.57 -11.20 6.00
CA ASP A 42 10.67 -10.96 5.05
C ASP A 42 11.09 -9.46 4.96
N PRO A 43 11.37 -8.74 6.10
CA PRO A 43 11.55 -7.29 6.07
C PRO A 43 12.76 -6.83 5.25
N ASN A 44 13.87 -7.56 5.27
CA ASN A 44 15.07 -7.20 4.52
C ASN A 44 14.88 -7.38 3.02
N GLN A 45 14.30 -8.50 2.62
CA GLN A 45 14.05 -8.83 1.21
C GLN A 45 13.14 -7.80 0.57
N VAL A 46 12.01 -7.48 1.22
CA VAL A 46 11.04 -6.49 0.74
C VAL A 46 11.68 -5.10 0.67
N THR A 47 12.35 -4.66 1.73
CA THR A 47 12.99 -3.33 1.75
C THR A 47 14.03 -3.20 0.63
N THR A 48 14.88 -4.20 0.46
CA THR A 48 15.88 -4.22 -0.62
C THR A 48 15.20 -4.19 -1.98
N ARG A 49 14.19 -5.03 -2.20
CA ARG A 49 13.50 -5.11 -3.48
C ARG A 49 12.78 -3.82 -3.84
N ILE A 50 12.05 -3.22 -2.91
CA ILE A 50 11.37 -1.92 -3.14
C ILE A 50 12.39 -0.82 -3.46
N ARG A 51 13.50 -0.74 -2.72
CA ARG A 51 14.58 0.22 -2.98
C ARG A 51 15.18 0.09 -4.39
N GLU A 52 15.28 -1.15 -4.91
CA GLU A 52 15.82 -1.40 -6.25
C GLU A 52 14.87 -0.98 -7.38
N ILE A 53 13.56 -1.21 -7.22
CA ILE A 53 12.60 -1.05 -8.32
C ILE A 53 11.84 0.27 -8.29
N SER A 54 11.71 0.91 -7.12
CA SER A 54 10.88 2.11 -6.97
C SER A 54 11.64 3.38 -7.31
N ALA A 55 11.06 4.19 -8.17
CA ALA A 55 11.56 5.51 -8.49
C ALA A 55 11.29 6.54 -7.37
N ALA A 56 10.25 6.29 -6.58
CA ALA A 56 9.90 7.04 -5.38
C ALA A 56 9.20 6.14 -4.38
N THR A 57 9.53 6.32 -3.10
CA THR A 57 8.92 5.62 -1.98
C THR A 57 8.68 6.63 -0.88
N ILE A 58 7.50 6.64 -0.28
CA ILE A 58 7.21 7.40 0.93
C ILE A 58 7.13 6.44 2.12
N ARG A 59 7.26 6.97 3.35
CA ARG A 59 7.13 6.15 4.56
C ARG A 59 5.67 5.91 4.92
N GLY A 60 5.38 4.74 5.49
CA GLY A 60 4.15 4.48 6.22
C GLY A 60 4.36 4.52 7.73
N ASN A 61 3.28 4.34 8.51
CA ASN A 61 3.35 4.36 9.97
C ASN A 61 4.16 3.19 10.54
N HIS A 62 4.14 2.00 9.92
CA HIS A 62 5.00 0.88 10.32
C HIS A 62 6.48 1.14 10.03
N ASP A 63 6.81 1.70 8.87
CA ASP A 63 8.18 2.07 8.52
C ASP A 63 8.73 3.09 9.53
N LYS A 64 7.93 4.13 9.83
CA LYS A 64 8.23 5.16 10.81
C LYS A 64 8.45 4.58 12.22
N ALA A 65 7.55 3.71 12.66
CA ALA A 65 7.65 3.04 13.95
C ALA A 65 8.90 2.16 14.03
N VAL A 66 9.15 1.31 13.01
CA VAL A 66 10.33 0.44 12.95
C VAL A 66 11.63 1.25 12.90
N ALA A 67 11.66 2.34 12.15
CA ALA A 67 12.80 3.27 12.07
C ALA A 67 13.09 4.04 13.37
N GLY A 68 12.18 4.03 14.33
CA GLY A 68 12.33 4.78 15.59
C GLY A 68 12.03 6.27 15.46
N LEU A 69 11.30 6.68 14.43
CA LEU A 69 10.88 8.06 14.16
C LEU A 69 9.57 8.44 14.84
N SER A 70 8.84 7.47 15.36
CA SER A 70 7.67 7.65 16.23
C SER A 70 7.68 6.59 17.33
N ASP A 71 6.96 6.84 18.43
CA ASP A 71 6.60 5.75 19.31
C ASP A 71 5.50 4.87 18.65
N PHE A 72 5.22 3.75 19.25
CA PHE A 72 4.20 2.79 18.80
C PHE A 72 3.33 2.34 19.98
N GLU A 73 3.18 3.19 20.97
CA GLU A 73 2.37 2.89 22.17
C GLU A 73 0.90 2.79 21.83
N GLU A 74 0.44 3.52 20.81
CA GLU A 74 -0.93 3.46 20.29
C GLU A 74 -1.20 2.23 19.43
N PHE A 75 -0.15 1.50 18.99
CA PHE A 75 -0.34 0.26 18.25
C PHE A 75 -0.98 -0.80 19.13
N ASN A 76 -1.90 -1.57 18.58
CA ASN A 76 -2.44 -2.73 19.29
C ASN A 76 -1.30 -3.72 19.63
N PRO A 77 -1.46 -4.60 20.65
CA PRO A 77 -0.38 -5.47 21.12
C PRO A 77 0.23 -6.37 20.06
N ILE A 78 -0.58 -6.80 19.07
CA ILE A 78 -0.13 -7.68 17.98
C ILE A 78 0.76 -6.91 17.00
N ALA A 79 0.35 -5.70 16.61
CA ALA A 79 1.13 -4.82 15.74
C ALA A 79 2.44 -4.39 16.43
N ARG A 80 2.39 -4.06 17.73
CA ARG A 80 3.57 -3.74 18.54
C ARG A 80 4.57 -4.89 18.55
N ALA A 81 4.12 -6.13 18.77
CA ALA A 81 4.99 -7.31 18.74
C ALA A 81 5.67 -7.46 17.36
N ALA A 82 4.95 -7.23 16.27
CA ALA A 82 5.51 -7.28 14.93
C ALA A 82 6.54 -6.18 14.68
N VAL A 83 6.32 -4.93 15.15
CA VAL A 83 7.29 -3.84 15.07
C VAL A 83 8.58 -4.18 15.80
N LEU A 84 8.48 -4.69 17.03
CA LEU A 84 9.64 -5.08 17.84
C LEU A 84 10.43 -6.23 17.18
N TRP A 85 9.73 -7.24 16.67
CA TRP A 85 10.35 -8.32 15.93
C TRP A 85 11.05 -7.80 14.67
N THR A 86 10.39 -6.98 13.86
CA THR A 86 10.95 -6.40 12.64
C THR A 86 12.23 -5.60 12.92
N ARG A 87 12.26 -4.79 13.98
CA ARG A 87 13.46 -4.04 14.41
C ARG A 87 14.65 -4.94 14.69
N GLN A 88 14.42 -6.13 15.24
CA GLN A 88 15.47 -7.09 15.55
C GLN A 88 16.01 -7.80 14.30
N GLN A 89 15.20 -7.89 13.24
CA GLN A 89 15.55 -8.60 12.01
C GLN A 89 16.21 -7.70 10.96
N LEU A 90 15.92 -6.39 10.99
CA LEU A 90 16.40 -5.46 9.96
C LEU A 90 17.91 -5.30 9.98
N GLU A 91 18.51 -5.46 8.80
CA GLU A 91 19.90 -5.11 8.57
C GLU A 91 20.11 -3.59 8.66
N PRO A 92 21.28 -3.14 9.14
CA PRO A 92 21.55 -1.70 9.33
C PRO A 92 21.28 -0.84 8.10
N GLN A 93 21.65 -1.31 6.91
CA GLN A 93 21.44 -0.59 5.64
C GLN A 93 19.96 -0.41 5.29
N ASN A 94 19.11 -1.38 5.63
CA ASN A 94 17.67 -1.31 5.40
C ASN A 94 17.00 -0.42 6.44
N LEU A 95 17.48 -0.45 7.68
CA LEU A 95 17.01 0.47 8.72
C LEU A 95 17.33 1.92 8.37
N GLU A 96 18.54 2.22 7.88
CA GLU A 96 18.89 3.59 7.44
C GLU A 96 18.02 4.02 6.25
N TYR A 97 17.77 3.13 5.28
CA TYR A 97 16.85 3.44 4.18
C TYR A 97 15.45 3.83 4.67
N LEU A 98 14.87 3.08 5.63
CA LEU A 98 13.56 3.42 6.21
C LEU A 98 13.56 4.79 6.93
N LYS A 99 14.64 5.17 7.60
CA LYS A 99 14.77 6.48 8.25
C LYS A 99 14.79 7.65 7.27
N GLU A 100 15.31 7.42 6.06
CA GLU A 100 15.44 8.42 5.01
C GLU A 100 14.16 8.58 4.17
N LEU A 101 13.18 7.69 4.30
CA LEU A 101 11.94 7.76 3.54
C LEU A 101 11.18 9.06 3.84
N PRO A 102 10.79 9.83 2.81
CA PRO A 102 10.07 11.06 2.99
C PRO A 102 8.64 10.81 3.47
N LYS A 103 8.09 11.79 4.21
CA LYS A 103 6.66 11.91 4.46
C LYS A 103 5.96 12.36 3.18
N GLY A 104 4.73 11.86 2.92
CA GLY A 104 3.84 12.44 1.90
C GLY A 104 3.25 13.82 2.32
N PRO A 105 2.66 14.59 1.39
CA PRO A 105 2.51 14.32 -0.04
C PRO A 105 3.82 14.46 -0.83
N VAL A 106 4.09 13.50 -1.71
CA VAL A 106 5.18 13.56 -2.68
C VAL A 106 4.60 13.53 -4.08
N GLN A 107 5.04 14.47 -4.93
CA GLN A 107 4.62 14.52 -6.33
C GLN A 107 5.36 13.46 -7.15
N ALA A 108 4.61 12.73 -7.95
CA ALA A 108 5.13 11.83 -8.98
C ALA A 108 4.46 12.18 -10.33
N ASP A 109 4.79 11.50 -11.38
CA ASP A 109 4.40 11.78 -12.77
C ASP A 109 2.89 12.03 -13.00
N GLY A 110 2.40 13.21 -12.59
CA GLY A 110 1.00 13.63 -12.76
C GLY A 110 0.04 13.23 -11.62
N PHE A 111 0.53 12.66 -10.53
CA PHE A 111 -0.24 12.33 -9.34
C PHE A 111 0.55 12.62 -8.06
N SER A 112 -0.13 12.57 -6.92
CA SER A 112 0.50 12.70 -5.61
C SER A 112 0.41 11.40 -4.84
N MET A 113 1.40 11.17 -3.99
CA MET A 113 1.52 10.01 -3.10
C MET A 113 1.39 10.46 -1.65
N ILE A 114 0.51 9.83 -0.91
CA ILE A 114 0.36 9.96 0.55
C ILE A 114 0.24 8.56 1.15
N HIS A 115 0.50 8.40 2.45
CA HIS A 115 0.25 7.11 3.11
C HIS A 115 -1.15 7.08 3.74
N GLY A 116 -1.46 7.96 4.68
CA GLY A 116 -2.77 8.12 5.30
C GLY A 116 -3.65 9.13 4.57
N SER A 117 -3.90 10.30 5.16
CA SER A 117 -4.61 11.40 4.52
C SER A 117 -3.65 12.48 3.97
N VAL A 118 -4.21 13.49 3.27
CA VAL A 118 -3.45 14.65 2.78
C VAL A 118 -2.86 15.45 3.94
N HIS A 119 -3.51 15.47 5.09
CA HIS A 119 -3.14 16.28 6.24
C HIS A 119 -2.34 15.50 7.28
N ASP A 120 -2.61 14.20 7.42
CA ASP A 120 -1.98 13.35 8.43
C ASP A 120 -1.59 11.98 7.83
N GLU A 121 -0.28 11.67 7.90
CA GLU A 121 0.26 10.40 7.38
C GLU A 121 -0.23 9.16 8.14
N ASP A 122 -0.79 9.32 9.34
CA ASP A 122 -1.27 8.23 10.20
C ASP A 122 -2.81 8.11 10.22
N GLU A 123 -3.54 9.02 9.54
CA GLU A 123 -4.99 9.00 9.52
C GLU A 123 -5.56 7.93 8.59
N TYR A 124 -6.50 7.13 9.12
CA TYR A 124 -7.22 6.12 8.33
C TYR A 124 -8.38 6.74 7.54
N VAL A 125 -8.30 6.73 6.22
CA VAL A 125 -9.37 7.24 5.33
C VAL A 125 -10.24 6.07 4.85
N PHE A 126 -11.18 5.63 5.68
CA PHE A 126 -12.08 4.50 5.37
C PHE A 126 -13.56 4.91 5.19
N ALA A 127 -13.87 6.19 5.30
CA ALA A 127 -15.24 6.71 5.15
C ALA A 127 -15.24 8.01 4.32
N PRO A 128 -16.36 8.32 3.62
CA PRO A 128 -16.48 9.53 2.81
C PRO A 128 -16.17 10.82 3.58
N GLU A 129 -16.61 10.92 4.83
CA GLU A 129 -16.41 12.08 5.68
C GLU A 129 -14.95 12.36 5.97
N LEU A 130 -14.12 11.30 6.07
CA LEU A 130 -12.68 11.39 6.26
C LEU A 130 -11.94 11.68 4.95
N ALA A 131 -12.52 11.29 3.80
CA ALA A 131 -11.93 11.54 2.49
C ALA A 131 -12.18 12.96 1.96
N LEU A 132 -13.30 13.59 2.37
CA LEU A 132 -13.72 14.89 1.82
C LEU A 132 -12.69 16.02 1.99
N PRO A 133 -12.08 16.24 3.18
CA PRO A 133 -11.05 17.27 3.32
C PRO A 133 -9.86 17.05 2.38
N GLY A 134 -9.40 15.79 2.28
CA GLY A 134 -8.29 15.42 1.40
C GLY A 134 -8.60 15.59 -0.09
N LEU A 135 -9.86 15.41 -0.50
CA LEU A 135 -10.30 15.66 -1.88
C LEU A 135 -10.40 17.16 -2.20
N GLN A 136 -10.81 17.97 -1.20
CA GLN A 136 -10.91 19.44 -1.35
C GLN A 136 -9.52 20.08 -1.43
N ASP A 137 -8.57 19.60 -0.65
CA ASP A 137 -7.21 20.13 -0.56
C ASP A 137 -6.20 19.29 -1.37
N ALA A 138 -6.69 18.48 -2.31
CA ALA A 138 -5.87 17.55 -3.07
C ALA A 138 -4.73 18.27 -3.82
N PRO A 139 -3.47 17.85 -3.62
CA PRO A 139 -2.31 18.50 -4.26
C PRO A 139 -2.20 18.20 -5.76
N SER A 140 -3.00 17.27 -6.28
CA SER A 140 -3.13 16.95 -7.71
C SER A 140 -4.50 16.33 -7.99
N GLN A 141 -4.89 16.24 -9.28
CA GLN A 141 -6.15 15.62 -9.68
C GLN A 141 -6.32 14.18 -9.20
N VAL A 142 -5.23 13.41 -9.20
CA VAL A 142 -5.18 12.03 -8.71
C VAL A 142 -4.21 11.97 -7.53
N VAL A 143 -4.70 11.49 -6.40
CA VAL A 143 -3.89 11.22 -5.19
C VAL A 143 -4.01 9.75 -4.86
N PHE A 144 -2.89 9.05 -4.78
CA PHE A 144 -2.85 7.68 -4.27
C PHE A 144 -2.54 7.66 -2.79
N PHE A 145 -3.28 6.83 -2.03
CA PHE A 145 -3.10 6.63 -0.60
C PHE A 145 -3.11 5.14 -0.24
N GLY A 146 -2.54 4.77 0.90
CA GLY A 146 -2.44 3.40 1.42
C GLY A 146 -3.16 3.21 2.75
N HIS A 147 -2.46 2.61 3.73
CA HIS A 147 -2.77 2.54 5.15
C HIS A 147 -4.03 1.73 5.54
N THR A 148 -5.14 1.88 4.80
CA THR A 148 -6.38 1.15 5.10
C THR A 148 -6.35 -0.30 4.62
N HIS A 149 -5.50 -0.63 3.63
CA HIS A 149 -5.44 -1.91 2.93
C HIS A 149 -6.74 -2.29 2.20
N ILE A 150 -7.59 -1.32 1.91
CA ILE A 150 -8.88 -1.51 1.23
C ILE A 150 -8.77 -0.95 -0.19
N GLN A 151 -8.84 -1.83 -1.19
CA GLN A 151 -8.82 -1.39 -2.58
C GLN A 151 -10.10 -0.66 -2.96
N GLY A 152 -9.96 0.60 -3.37
CA GLY A 152 -11.10 1.46 -3.66
C GLY A 152 -10.71 2.91 -3.78
N GLY A 153 -11.66 3.80 -3.48
CA GLY A 153 -11.36 5.22 -3.48
C GLY A 153 -12.58 6.12 -3.40
N TYR A 154 -12.29 7.40 -3.54
CA TYR A 154 -13.29 8.47 -3.46
C TYR A 154 -13.08 9.47 -4.58
N THR A 155 -14.16 10.14 -4.96
CA THR A 155 -14.12 11.20 -5.97
C THR A 155 -14.84 12.45 -5.47
N LEU A 156 -14.41 13.60 -5.97
CA LEU A 156 -15.12 14.87 -5.80
C LEU A 156 -15.29 15.54 -7.18
N ARG A 157 -16.54 15.79 -7.59
CA ARG A 157 -16.88 16.46 -8.83
C ARG A 157 -18.07 17.40 -8.60
N ASN A 158 -17.90 18.69 -8.88
CA ASN A 158 -18.96 19.70 -8.68
C ASN A 158 -19.59 19.59 -7.27
N ASP A 159 -18.76 19.53 -6.23
CA ASP A 159 -19.14 19.39 -4.82
C ASP A 159 -19.93 18.10 -4.48
N LYS A 160 -19.99 17.17 -5.42
CA LYS A 160 -20.58 15.84 -5.20
C LYS A 160 -19.50 14.80 -5.00
N MET A 161 -19.60 14.16 -3.86
CA MET A 161 -18.72 13.06 -3.49
C MET A 161 -19.23 11.74 -4.04
N GLY A 162 -18.31 10.90 -4.51
CA GLY A 162 -18.56 9.52 -4.93
C GLY A 162 -17.66 8.55 -4.19
N VAL A 163 -18.14 7.31 -4.02
CA VAL A 163 -17.36 6.18 -3.51
C VAL A 163 -17.11 5.20 -4.66
N LEU A 164 -15.86 4.83 -4.84
CA LEU A 164 -15.43 3.92 -5.91
C LEU A 164 -15.20 2.51 -5.36
N GLN A 165 -15.87 1.54 -5.97
CA GLN A 165 -15.60 0.12 -5.76
C GLN A 165 -14.74 -0.38 -6.94
N LEU A 166 -13.44 -0.56 -6.69
CA LEU A 166 -12.46 -0.82 -7.73
C LEU A 166 -11.94 -2.26 -7.73
N LYS A 167 -12.41 -3.08 -6.80
CA LYS A 167 -12.04 -4.49 -6.72
C LYS A 167 -12.53 -5.27 -7.94
N PRO A 168 -11.67 -6.05 -8.63
CA PRO A 168 -12.08 -6.85 -9.79
C PRO A 168 -13.12 -7.89 -9.42
N THR A 169 -14.09 -8.09 -10.31
CA THR A 169 -15.16 -9.08 -10.19
C THR A 169 -15.18 -10.03 -11.39
N GLY A 170 -15.92 -11.13 -11.28
CA GLY A 170 -16.17 -12.03 -12.42
C GLY A 170 -14.93 -12.76 -12.94
N GLY A 171 -13.92 -13.00 -12.09
CA GLY A 171 -12.71 -13.74 -12.48
C GLY A 171 -11.69 -12.93 -13.29
N ASN A 172 -11.94 -11.65 -13.55
CA ASN A 172 -10.95 -10.77 -14.15
C ASN A 172 -9.82 -10.49 -13.15
N PRO A 173 -8.54 -10.40 -13.60
CA PRO A 173 -7.42 -10.07 -12.73
C PRO A 173 -7.38 -8.58 -12.36
N PHE A 174 -8.06 -7.72 -13.11
CA PHE A 174 -8.13 -6.28 -12.85
C PHE A 174 -9.48 -5.67 -13.20
N SER A 175 -9.78 -4.53 -12.58
CA SER A 175 -10.80 -3.57 -13.00
C SER A 175 -10.13 -2.30 -13.51
N ARG A 176 -10.81 -1.54 -14.39
CA ARG A 176 -10.27 -0.31 -14.97
C ARG A 176 -11.14 0.88 -14.61
N LEU A 177 -10.49 1.94 -14.13
CA LEU A 177 -11.08 3.25 -13.92
C LEU A 177 -10.62 4.20 -15.04
N THR A 178 -11.56 4.94 -15.63
CA THR A 178 -11.24 6.08 -16.51
C THR A 178 -11.22 7.36 -15.69
N ILE A 179 -10.15 8.13 -15.79
CA ILE A 179 -9.99 9.42 -15.13
C ILE A 179 -10.69 10.48 -15.96
N GLU A 180 -11.74 11.06 -15.41
CA GLU A 180 -12.53 12.13 -16.05
C GLU A 180 -11.97 13.51 -15.71
N GLU A 181 -12.00 14.43 -16.67
CA GLU A 181 -11.69 15.84 -16.43
C GLU A 181 -12.63 16.44 -15.36
N SER A 182 -12.14 17.43 -14.62
CA SER A 182 -12.88 18.12 -13.56
C SER A 182 -13.35 17.22 -12.39
N THR A 183 -12.74 16.05 -12.23
CA THR A 183 -12.97 15.17 -11.08
C THR A 183 -11.66 14.99 -10.31
N THR A 184 -11.68 15.19 -9.01
CA THR A 184 -10.57 14.87 -8.10
C THR A 184 -10.73 13.45 -7.59
N TYR A 185 -9.64 12.70 -7.53
CA TYR A 185 -9.60 11.31 -7.13
C TYR A 185 -8.68 11.08 -5.94
N LEU A 186 -9.17 10.35 -4.94
CA LEU A 186 -8.38 9.77 -3.87
C LEU A 186 -8.49 8.25 -3.99
N LEU A 187 -7.40 7.59 -4.41
CA LEU A 187 -7.39 6.19 -4.87
C LEU A 187 -6.49 5.33 -4.00
N ASN A 188 -6.99 4.20 -3.52
CA ASN A 188 -6.22 3.22 -2.77
C ASN A 188 -5.97 1.98 -3.64
N PRO A 189 -4.71 1.62 -3.94
CA PRO A 189 -4.39 0.43 -4.72
C PRO A 189 -4.68 -0.87 -3.97
N GLY A 190 -5.01 -0.80 -2.67
CA GLY A 190 -5.07 -1.93 -1.76
C GLY A 190 -3.68 -2.29 -1.22
N SER A 191 -3.60 -3.39 -0.48
CA SER A 191 -2.35 -3.88 0.12
C SER A 191 -1.79 -5.06 -0.67
N ILE A 192 -0.48 -5.05 -0.90
CA ILE A 192 0.26 -6.22 -1.40
C ILE A 192 0.28 -7.31 -0.33
N GLY A 193 0.72 -6.96 0.88
CA GLY A 193 1.09 -7.95 1.90
C GLY A 193 -0.02 -8.39 2.82
N GLN A 194 -1.03 -7.53 3.06
CA GLN A 194 -2.08 -7.81 4.05
C GLN A 194 -3.40 -7.12 3.69
N PRO A 195 -4.10 -7.53 2.62
CA PRO A 195 -5.42 -6.99 2.27
C PRO A 195 -6.43 -7.11 3.42
N ARG A 196 -7.34 -6.10 3.55
CA ARG A 196 -8.34 -6.03 4.64
C ARG A 196 -9.77 -5.81 4.13
N ASP A 197 -10.05 -6.12 2.89
CA ASP A 197 -11.35 -5.94 2.25
C ASP A 197 -12.07 -7.26 1.91
N GLY A 198 -11.71 -8.34 2.61
CA GLY A 198 -12.30 -9.66 2.46
C GLY A 198 -11.81 -10.44 1.24
N ASP A 199 -10.80 -9.94 0.54
CA ASP A 199 -10.15 -10.64 -0.57
C ASP A 199 -8.67 -10.87 -0.23
N PRO A 200 -8.22 -12.12 -0.04
CA PRO A 200 -6.86 -12.42 0.42
C PRO A 200 -5.79 -12.22 -0.67
N ARG A 201 -6.18 -11.95 -1.92
CA ARG A 201 -5.25 -11.75 -3.03
C ARG A 201 -4.49 -10.44 -2.88
N ALA A 202 -3.19 -10.43 -3.20
CA ALA A 202 -2.38 -9.23 -3.26
C ALA A 202 -3.00 -8.19 -4.19
N ALA A 203 -2.98 -6.91 -3.77
CA ALA A 203 -3.57 -5.81 -4.50
C ALA A 203 -2.55 -4.75 -4.88
N PHE A 204 -2.66 -4.22 -6.09
CA PHE A 204 -1.85 -3.12 -6.60
C PHE A 204 -2.59 -2.37 -7.72
N ALA A 205 -2.03 -1.26 -8.20
CA ALA A 205 -2.59 -0.56 -9.35
C ALA A 205 -1.51 -0.27 -10.41
N ILE A 206 -1.95 -0.08 -11.66
CA ILE A 206 -1.12 0.44 -12.76
C ILE A 206 -1.80 1.68 -13.30
N ALA A 207 -1.15 2.84 -13.16
CA ALA A 207 -1.65 4.12 -13.61
C ALA A 207 -1.04 4.49 -14.97
N SER A 208 -1.90 4.81 -15.94
CA SER A 208 -1.54 5.33 -17.28
C SER A 208 -2.22 6.69 -17.45
N LEU A 209 -1.74 7.72 -16.74
CA LEU A 209 -2.44 9.01 -16.68
C LEU A 209 -2.44 9.76 -18.03
N ALA A 210 -1.46 9.54 -18.88
CA ALA A 210 -1.49 10.04 -20.26
C ALA A 210 -2.62 9.41 -21.11
N GLU A 211 -3.10 8.23 -20.71
CA GLU A 211 -4.22 7.51 -21.32
C GLU A 211 -5.50 7.68 -20.49
N HIS A 212 -5.46 8.50 -19.43
CA HIS A 212 -6.57 8.71 -18.49
C HIS A 212 -7.12 7.41 -17.88
N THR A 213 -6.24 6.43 -17.56
CA THR A 213 -6.68 5.15 -16.99
C THR A 213 -5.88 4.73 -15.77
N VAL A 214 -6.56 4.01 -14.86
CA VAL A 214 -5.93 3.28 -13.75
C VAL A 214 -6.52 1.87 -13.69
N GLU A 215 -5.67 0.86 -13.69
CA GLU A 215 -6.04 -0.53 -13.51
C GLU A 215 -5.80 -0.96 -12.06
N PHE A 216 -6.78 -1.61 -11.44
CA PHE A 216 -6.72 -2.15 -10.07
C PHE A 216 -6.68 -3.66 -10.13
N TRP A 217 -5.58 -4.25 -9.67
CA TRP A 217 -5.24 -5.65 -9.83
C TRP A 217 -5.43 -6.45 -8.55
N ARG A 218 -5.76 -7.75 -8.70
CA ARG A 218 -5.82 -8.74 -7.62
C ARG A 218 -5.17 -10.04 -8.07
N ILE A 219 -4.11 -10.46 -7.37
CA ILE A 219 -3.30 -11.62 -7.76
C ILE A 219 -3.18 -12.57 -6.57
N ALA A 220 -3.48 -13.85 -6.82
CA ALA A 220 -3.25 -14.90 -5.84
C ALA A 220 -1.75 -15.13 -5.61
N TYR A 221 -1.38 -15.46 -4.39
CA TYR A 221 -0.02 -15.85 -4.01
C TYR A 221 -0.07 -17.02 -3.02
N ASP A 222 1.04 -17.64 -2.73
CA ASP A 222 1.13 -18.78 -1.81
C ASP A 222 1.06 -18.29 -0.35
N ILE A 223 -0.17 -18.15 0.15
CA ILE A 223 -0.46 -17.70 1.51
C ILE A 223 0.07 -18.70 2.54
N GLU A 224 -0.04 -20.02 2.29
CA GLU A 224 0.39 -21.06 3.22
C GLU A 224 1.91 -21.02 3.42
N ALA A 225 2.67 -20.77 2.38
CA ALA A 225 4.11 -20.58 2.49
C ALA A 225 4.47 -19.37 3.36
N VAL A 226 3.75 -18.25 3.23
CA VAL A 226 3.95 -17.05 4.08
C VAL A 226 3.60 -17.36 5.53
N GLN A 227 2.43 -17.94 5.78
CA GLN A 227 1.98 -18.33 7.13
C GLN A 227 2.98 -19.26 7.82
N SER A 228 3.52 -20.24 7.09
CA SER A 228 4.54 -21.17 7.58
C SER A 228 5.83 -20.44 7.98
N ARG A 229 6.26 -19.42 7.21
CA ARG A 229 7.43 -18.61 7.57
C ARG A 229 7.14 -17.71 8.77
N MET A 230 5.96 -17.09 8.85
CA MET A 230 5.57 -16.29 10.02
C MET A 230 5.58 -17.09 11.30
N THR A 231 5.03 -18.32 11.27
CA THR A 231 5.02 -19.24 12.41
C THR A 231 6.44 -19.61 12.82
N ARG A 232 7.31 -19.98 11.89
CA ARG A 232 8.73 -20.31 12.17
C ARG A 232 9.51 -19.12 12.71
N ALA A 233 9.15 -17.91 12.30
CA ALA A 233 9.74 -16.66 12.77
C ALA A 233 9.27 -16.25 14.18
N GLY A 234 8.26 -16.94 14.74
CA GLY A 234 7.67 -16.59 16.03
C GLY A 234 6.80 -15.34 16.01
N LEU A 235 6.34 -14.92 14.84
CA LEU A 235 5.37 -13.83 14.72
C LEU A 235 4.02 -14.24 15.32
N PRO A 236 3.22 -13.27 15.84
CA PRO A 236 1.92 -13.56 16.41
C PRO A 236 0.99 -14.33 15.46
N GLU A 237 0.46 -15.47 15.89
CA GLU A 237 -0.40 -16.34 15.10
C GLU A 237 -1.59 -15.61 14.41
N PRO A 238 -2.29 -14.66 15.05
CA PRO A 238 -3.37 -13.92 14.40
C PRO A 238 -2.94 -13.18 13.12
N LEU A 239 -1.67 -12.76 13.02
CA LEU A 239 -1.15 -12.10 11.81
C LEU A 239 -1.03 -13.09 10.64
N ALA A 240 -0.67 -14.33 10.91
CA ALA A 240 -0.62 -15.37 9.89
C ALA A 240 -2.03 -15.78 9.46
N LEU A 241 -2.92 -16.05 10.42
CA LEU A 241 -4.29 -16.52 10.13
C LEU A 241 -5.10 -15.52 9.29
N ARG A 242 -4.98 -14.22 9.56
CA ARG A 242 -5.76 -13.18 8.87
C ARG A 242 -5.47 -13.09 7.36
N LEU A 243 -4.30 -13.51 6.90
CA LEU A 243 -3.94 -13.51 5.47
C LEU A 243 -4.91 -14.33 4.63
N SER A 244 -5.39 -15.46 5.15
CA SER A 244 -6.34 -16.32 4.42
C SER A 244 -7.74 -15.72 4.28
N PHE A 245 -8.06 -14.70 5.07
CA PHE A 245 -9.38 -14.07 5.09
C PHE A 245 -9.41 -12.67 4.47
N GLY A 246 -8.25 -12.11 4.13
CA GLY A 246 -8.15 -10.73 3.68
C GLY A 246 -8.62 -9.73 4.75
N ARG A 247 -8.13 -9.87 6.00
CA ARG A 247 -8.56 -9.08 7.17
C ARG A 247 -7.39 -8.54 7.99
#